data_a4b323b1e3bcb5e411a01810b1c95638
#
_entry.id   a4b323b1e3bcb5e411a01810b1c95638
#
_cell.length_a   1.000
_cell.length_b   1.000
_cell.length_c   1.000
_cell.angle_alpha   90.00
_cell.angle_beta   90.00
_cell.angle_gamma   90.00
#
_symmetry.space_group_name_H-M   'P 1'
#
loop_
_entity.id
_entity.type
_entity.pdbx_description
1 polymer ?
#
loop_
_entity_poly.entity_id
_entity_poly.type
_entity_poly.pdbx_seq_one_letter_code
_entity_poly.pdbx_strand_id
1 'polypeptide(L)'
;MPAVARQFLKQTKYLTSSELAEAIRGANNNRQGTFFKAGETLIIPGILDAPIVEKTVPVAKDFEIRAIYLTGVMAGSDHGVRIIRHWREVGGNAVVFDIKDSDGIVNIAFNNPLASGQKHYIPDLPKFTRFLHSQNMHAIARIAIFRDEHLVTTHPELAVKSHRSGQPWRENGKLVWTDPSNPKVQEYNIALAKFVAQSGVDEVQFDYVRFPAEGDQKDAGFNFQTEHPKWQRSEVIADFLKRAYGEIHPAGALLSLDVFGVMAWQRQVDLSHTGQDIVAMAKHCDVLSPMIYPSHFFGMDGIARPGDAPEHFIGESMDRFMLITKGSGVVIRPWLQAFAWRTKTYSPKYIEVQIEVAKNKGGIGFLFWNANNDYSKPYTAMPEMRSVNAKEKDKFFRGDEIGAPRPESAVGAPVAAAPAVAPVVTPVAAPESGSSPIKIWRH
;
A
#
# COMPACT_ATOMS: atom_id res chain seq x y z
N MET A 1 -1.93 -29.95 -11.89
CA MET A 1 -1.94 -28.54 -12.35
C MET A 1 -1.49 -27.53 -11.27
N PRO A 2 -2.14 -27.37 -10.09
CA PRO A 2 -1.75 -26.32 -9.15
C PRO A 2 -0.30 -26.39 -8.64
N ALA A 3 0.25 -27.57 -8.44
CA ALA A 3 1.64 -27.73 -8.02
C ALA A 3 2.63 -27.27 -9.09
N VAL A 4 2.39 -27.68 -10.36
CA VAL A 4 3.19 -27.24 -11.51
C VAL A 4 3.10 -25.73 -11.69
N ALA A 5 1.88 -25.16 -11.62
CA ALA A 5 1.71 -23.71 -11.71
C ALA A 5 2.51 -22.96 -10.63
N ARG A 6 2.47 -23.40 -9.38
CA ARG A 6 3.28 -22.79 -8.31
C ARG A 6 4.79 -22.88 -8.59
N GLN A 7 5.26 -24.01 -9.13
CA GLN A 7 6.67 -24.21 -9.46
C GLN A 7 7.17 -23.24 -10.54
N PHE A 8 6.37 -23.01 -11.58
CA PHE A 8 6.77 -22.21 -12.74
C PHE A 8 6.30 -20.75 -12.68
N LEU A 9 5.48 -20.37 -11.68
CA LEU A 9 4.88 -19.03 -11.61
C LEU A 9 5.89 -17.89 -11.75
N LYS A 10 7.04 -17.98 -11.07
CA LYS A 10 8.08 -16.94 -11.13
C LYS A 10 8.70 -16.76 -12.52
N GLN A 11 8.68 -17.81 -13.34
CA GLN A 11 9.28 -17.83 -14.67
C GLN A 11 8.29 -17.43 -15.77
N THR A 12 7.03 -17.13 -15.42
CA THR A 12 5.96 -16.85 -16.37
C THR A 12 5.42 -15.42 -16.22
N LYS A 13 4.69 -14.96 -17.24
CA LYS A 13 4.00 -13.66 -17.21
C LYS A 13 2.79 -13.61 -16.29
N TYR A 14 2.29 -14.74 -15.82
CA TYR A 14 1.07 -14.83 -14.99
C TYR A 14 1.32 -14.35 -13.57
N LEU A 15 0.33 -13.65 -13.02
CA LEU A 15 0.42 -13.07 -11.68
C LEU A 15 0.14 -14.09 -10.59
N THR A 16 -0.83 -14.99 -10.80
CA THR A 16 -1.25 -15.96 -9.80
C THR A 16 -1.10 -17.40 -10.29
N SER A 17 -0.95 -18.33 -9.35
CA SER A 17 -0.86 -19.74 -9.67
C SER A 17 -2.17 -20.30 -10.26
N SER A 18 -3.30 -19.70 -9.96
CA SER A 18 -4.60 -20.07 -10.53
C SER A 18 -4.68 -19.69 -12.00
N GLU A 19 -4.28 -18.46 -12.35
CA GLU A 19 -4.20 -18.00 -13.75
C GLU A 19 -3.27 -18.90 -14.58
N LEU A 20 -2.08 -19.20 -14.05
CA LEU A 20 -1.14 -20.08 -14.73
C LEU A 20 -1.69 -21.50 -14.87
N ALA A 21 -2.34 -22.04 -13.83
CA ALA A 21 -2.92 -23.39 -13.89
C ALA A 21 -4.02 -23.48 -14.97
N GLU A 22 -4.83 -22.45 -15.13
CA GLU A 22 -5.83 -22.35 -16.17
C GLU A 22 -5.20 -22.25 -17.56
N ALA A 23 -4.20 -21.39 -17.72
CA ALA A 23 -3.44 -21.26 -18.95
C ALA A 23 -2.72 -22.57 -19.35
N ILE A 24 -2.10 -23.27 -18.42
CA ILE A 24 -1.52 -24.61 -18.64
C ILE A 24 -2.60 -25.58 -19.12
N ARG A 25 -3.78 -25.57 -18.49
CA ARG A 25 -4.88 -26.44 -18.88
C ARG A 25 -5.31 -26.18 -20.32
N GLY A 26 -5.51 -24.90 -20.69
CA GLY A 26 -5.86 -24.49 -22.05
C GLY A 26 -4.81 -24.89 -23.09
N ALA A 27 -3.52 -24.70 -22.79
CA ALA A 27 -2.43 -25.06 -23.70
C ALA A 27 -2.23 -26.58 -23.88
N ASN A 28 -2.86 -27.39 -23.03
CA ASN A 28 -2.78 -28.86 -23.06
C ASN A 28 -4.16 -29.50 -23.32
N ASN A 29 -4.86 -29.03 -24.36
CA ASN A 29 -6.15 -29.57 -24.84
C ASN A 29 -7.27 -29.57 -23.78
N ASN A 30 -7.33 -28.54 -22.94
CA ASN A 30 -8.32 -28.40 -21.85
C ASN A 30 -8.38 -29.60 -20.91
N ARG A 31 -7.24 -30.20 -20.66
CA ARG A 31 -7.09 -31.39 -19.84
C ARG A 31 -7.76 -31.24 -18.46
N GLN A 32 -8.65 -32.17 -18.13
CA GLN A 32 -9.40 -32.19 -16.85
C GLN A 32 -8.63 -32.89 -15.70
N GLY A 33 -7.68 -33.75 -15.98
CA GLY A 33 -6.94 -34.51 -14.97
C GLY A 33 -5.91 -33.65 -14.21
N THR A 34 -5.70 -34.00 -12.94
CA THR A 34 -4.68 -33.35 -12.08
C THR A 34 -3.37 -34.14 -12.00
N PHE A 35 -3.36 -35.38 -12.45
CA PHE A 35 -2.21 -36.25 -12.41
C PHE A 35 -1.52 -36.35 -13.78
N PHE A 36 -0.20 -36.45 -13.76
CA PHE A 36 0.64 -36.63 -14.94
C PHE A 36 1.28 -38.00 -14.88
N LYS A 37 1.41 -38.63 -16.05
CA LYS A 37 2.17 -39.88 -16.17
C LYS A 37 3.66 -39.56 -16.29
N ALA A 38 4.52 -40.43 -15.79
CA ALA A 38 5.95 -40.30 -15.99
C ALA A 38 6.29 -40.24 -17.48
N GLY A 39 7.12 -39.29 -17.89
CA GLY A 39 7.49 -39.06 -19.30
C GLY A 39 6.48 -38.25 -20.11
N GLU A 40 5.38 -37.82 -19.54
CA GLU A 40 4.41 -36.96 -20.23
C GLU A 40 4.95 -35.53 -20.39
N THR A 41 4.86 -35.00 -21.60
CA THR A 41 5.23 -33.60 -21.92
C THR A 41 4.09 -32.66 -21.58
N LEU A 42 4.41 -31.55 -20.88
CA LEU A 42 3.46 -30.51 -20.50
C LEU A 42 3.92 -29.17 -21.07
N ILE A 43 3.03 -28.49 -21.78
CA ILE A 43 3.27 -27.14 -22.27
C ILE A 43 2.99 -26.14 -21.14
N ILE A 44 3.99 -25.33 -20.78
CA ILE A 44 3.86 -24.23 -19.84
C ILE A 44 3.84 -22.92 -20.65
N PRO A 45 2.67 -22.25 -20.80
CA PRO A 45 2.58 -21.03 -21.58
C PRO A 45 3.14 -19.82 -20.82
N GLY A 46 3.55 -18.80 -21.57
CA GLY A 46 3.95 -17.51 -21.01
C GLY A 46 5.25 -17.50 -20.22
N ILE A 47 6.15 -18.46 -20.49
CA ILE A 47 7.53 -18.44 -19.97
C ILE A 47 8.20 -17.15 -20.49
N LEU A 48 8.94 -16.50 -19.60
CA LEU A 48 9.69 -15.28 -19.86
C LEU A 48 11.17 -15.61 -20.10
N ASP A 49 11.78 -14.98 -21.07
CA ASP A 49 13.21 -15.11 -21.36
C ASP A 49 14.09 -14.39 -20.32
N ALA A 50 13.51 -13.39 -19.63
CA ALA A 50 14.17 -12.61 -18.58
C ALA A 50 13.16 -12.18 -17.51
N PRO A 51 13.61 -11.86 -16.28
CA PRO A 51 12.76 -11.26 -15.25
C PRO A 51 12.07 -9.99 -15.74
N ILE A 52 10.85 -9.76 -15.26
CA ILE A 52 10.12 -8.53 -15.57
C ILE A 52 10.83 -7.35 -14.94
N VAL A 53 11.12 -6.34 -15.76
CA VAL A 53 11.56 -5.02 -15.32
C VAL A 53 10.44 -4.05 -15.61
N GLU A 54 9.88 -3.45 -14.59
CA GLU A 54 8.83 -2.43 -14.73
C GLU A 54 9.42 -1.05 -14.43
N LYS A 55 8.82 -0.01 -15.00
CA LYS A 55 9.21 1.38 -14.80
C LYS A 55 8.02 2.18 -14.31
N THR A 56 8.30 3.10 -13.42
CA THR A 56 7.35 4.14 -12.99
C THR A 56 6.74 4.83 -14.20
N VAL A 57 5.43 5.01 -14.18
CA VAL A 57 4.69 5.80 -15.16
C VAL A 57 4.53 7.21 -14.58
N PRO A 58 5.23 8.22 -15.13
CA PRO A 58 5.14 9.57 -14.60
C PRO A 58 3.72 10.11 -14.74
N VAL A 59 3.17 10.59 -13.66
CA VAL A 59 1.92 11.37 -13.65
C VAL A 59 2.17 12.69 -12.97
N ALA A 60 1.45 13.73 -13.36
CA ALA A 60 1.46 14.99 -12.62
C ALA A 60 0.86 14.75 -11.23
N LYS A 61 1.43 15.36 -10.18
CA LYS A 61 0.93 15.18 -8.81
C LYS A 61 -0.51 15.67 -8.59
N ASP A 62 -0.99 16.59 -9.45
CA ASP A 62 -2.35 17.07 -9.51
C ASP A 62 -3.27 16.21 -10.40
N PHE A 63 -2.79 15.07 -10.89
CA PHE A 63 -3.64 14.08 -11.54
C PHE A 63 -4.63 13.46 -10.54
N GLU A 64 -5.92 13.40 -10.90
CA GLU A 64 -6.97 12.90 -10.01
C GLU A 64 -6.88 11.39 -9.82
N ILE A 65 -6.37 10.96 -8.69
CA ILE A 65 -6.26 9.55 -8.28
C ILE A 65 -7.48 9.12 -7.50
N ARG A 66 -8.06 7.97 -7.87
CA ARG A 66 -9.21 7.32 -7.21
C ARG A 66 -8.81 5.91 -6.83
N ALA A 67 -8.41 5.72 -5.58
CA ALA A 67 -7.82 4.48 -5.12
C ALA A 67 -8.66 3.74 -4.07
N ILE A 68 -8.46 2.44 -4.02
CA ILE A 68 -8.80 1.58 -2.89
C ILE A 68 -7.52 1.01 -2.29
N TYR A 69 -7.60 0.64 -1.01
CA TYR A 69 -6.52 -0.02 -0.28
C TYR A 69 -6.64 -1.54 -0.36
N LEU A 70 -5.52 -2.22 -0.49
CA LEU A 70 -5.40 -3.68 -0.37
C LEU A 70 -4.30 -4.04 0.62
N THR A 71 -4.60 -4.96 1.53
CA THR A 71 -3.56 -5.59 2.35
C THR A 71 -2.57 -6.33 1.45
N GLY A 72 -1.32 -6.51 1.88
CA GLY A 72 -0.32 -7.24 1.10
C GLY A 72 -0.74 -8.68 0.77
N VAL A 73 -1.43 -9.35 1.70
CA VAL A 73 -2.03 -10.69 1.48
C VAL A 73 -3.07 -10.64 0.37
N MET A 74 -3.93 -9.62 0.37
CA MET A 74 -4.98 -9.47 -0.64
C MET A 74 -4.38 -9.13 -2.01
N ALA A 75 -3.43 -8.20 -2.07
CA ALA A 75 -2.76 -7.79 -3.30
C ALA A 75 -2.11 -8.97 -4.05
N GLY A 76 -1.51 -9.92 -3.31
CA GLY A 76 -0.88 -11.12 -3.89
C GLY A 76 -1.85 -12.27 -4.20
N SER A 77 -3.16 -12.08 -4.12
CA SER A 77 -4.18 -13.14 -4.22
C SER A 77 -5.04 -13.01 -5.48
N ASP A 78 -5.64 -14.15 -5.92
CA ASP A 78 -6.66 -14.16 -6.97
C ASP A 78 -7.87 -13.28 -6.61
N HIS A 79 -8.18 -13.14 -5.33
CA HIS A 79 -9.28 -12.28 -4.89
C HIS A 79 -8.93 -10.82 -5.08
N GLY A 80 -7.71 -10.41 -4.73
CA GLY A 80 -7.22 -9.05 -4.97
C GLY A 80 -7.24 -8.67 -6.45
N VAL A 81 -6.83 -9.58 -7.34
CA VAL A 81 -6.93 -9.38 -8.79
C VAL A 81 -8.37 -9.08 -9.22
N ARG A 82 -9.36 -9.82 -8.67
CA ARG A 82 -10.79 -9.55 -8.98
C ARG A 82 -11.26 -8.19 -8.43
N ILE A 83 -10.85 -7.84 -7.21
CA ILE A 83 -11.15 -6.52 -6.62
C ILE A 83 -10.59 -5.40 -7.50
N ILE A 84 -9.33 -5.50 -7.95
CA ILE A 84 -8.67 -4.51 -8.80
C ILE A 84 -9.42 -4.33 -10.13
N ARG A 85 -9.75 -5.43 -10.80
CA ARG A 85 -10.50 -5.38 -12.07
C ARG A 85 -11.86 -4.74 -11.90
N HIS A 86 -12.60 -5.15 -10.85
CA HIS A 86 -13.91 -4.56 -10.58
C HIS A 86 -13.81 -3.06 -10.21
N TRP A 87 -12.78 -2.69 -9.43
CA TRP A 87 -12.52 -1.27 -9.14
C TRP A 87 -12.26 -0.45 -10.41
N ARG A 88 -11.53 -1.02 -11.35
CA ARG A 88 -11.32 -0.41 -12.67
C ARG A 88 -12.63 -0.23 -13.44
N GLU A 89 -13.49 -1.24 -13.46
CA GLU A 89 -14.78 -1.22 -14.18
C GLU A 89 -15.70 -0.11 -13.67
N VAL A 90 -15.74 0.14 -12.37
CA VAL A 90 -16.57 1.20 -11.77
C VAL A 90 -15.93 2.59 -11.79
N GLY A 91 -14.73 2.75 -12.33
CA GLY A 91 -14.08 4.05 -12.53
C GLY A 91 -12.92 4.37 -11.63
N GLY A 92 -12.43 3.40 -10.86
CA GLY A 92 -11.16 3.53 -10.15
C GLY A 92 -9.98 3.56 -11.11
N ASN A 93 -8.90 4.22 -10.71
CA ASN A 93 -7.69 4.34 -11.52
C ASN A 93 -6.39 4.17 -10.73
N ALA A 94 -6.48 3.71 -9.49
CA ALA A 94 -5.33 3.49 -8.64
C ALA A 94 -5.61 2.42 -7.57
N VAL A 95 -4.53 1.84 -7.06
CA VAL A 95 -4.57 0.90 -5.93
C VAL A 95 -3.45 1.23 -4.97
N VAL A 96 -3.79 1.38 -3.68
CA VAL A 96 -2.83 1.37 -2.57
C VAL A 96 -2.68 -0.05 -2.09
N PHE A 97 -1.45 -0.54 -1.95
CA PHE A 97 -1.20 -1.90 -1.45
C PHE A 97 -0.02 -1.94 -0.50
N ASP A 98 -0.10 -2.81 0.52
CA ASP A 98 0.93 -2.90 1.52
C ASP A 98 2.19 -3.61 1.02
N ILE A 99 3.27 -2.87 1.00
CA ILE A 99 4.64 -3.42 1.01
C ILE A 99 4.98 -3.88 2.43
N LYS A 100 4.68 -3.04 3.42
CA LYS A 100 4.84 -3.33 4.84
C LYS A 100 3.74 -2.64 5.64
N ASP A 101 2.98 -3.39 6.42
CA ASP A 101 2.03 -2.81 7.40
C ASP A 101 2.66 -2.71 8.79
N SER A 102 1.89 -2.26 9.76
CA SER A 102 2.30 -2.02 11.16
C SER A 102 2.63 -3.30 11.95
N ASP A 103 2.30 -4.49 11.42
CA ASP A 103 2.80 -5.77 11.92
C ASP A 103 4.29 -5.98 11.57
N GLY A 104 4.85 -5.16 10.68
CA GLY A 104 6.25 -5.19 10.26
C GLY A 104 6.57 -6.26 9.21
N ILE A 105 5.57 -6.95 8.67
CA ILE A 105 5.78 -7.95 7.62
C ILE A 105 6.02 -7.26 6.27
N VAL A 106 7.20 -7.50 5.68
CA VAL A 106 7.54 -7.05 4.33
C VAL A 106 7.01 -8.05 3.32
N ASN A 107 6.00 -7.66 2.57
CA ASN A 107 5.24 -8.53 1.66
C ASN A 107 5.96 -8.89 0.36
N ILE A 108 7.16 -8.36 0.13
CA ILE A 108 8.00 -8.56 -1.06
C ILE A 108 9.36 -9.13 -0.71
N ALA A 109 10.03 -9.73 -1.68
CA ALA A 109 11.42 -10.14 -1.51
C ALA A 109 12.32 -8.89 -1.44
N PHE A 110 12.84 -8.62 -0.25
CA PHE A 110 13.74 -7.50 0.03
C PHE A 110 14.98 -8.02 0.77
N ASN A 111 16.15 -7.89 0.15
CA ASN A 111 17.39 -8.39 0.73
C ASN A 111 17.94 -7.41 1.77
N ASN A 112 17.48 -7.54 3.00
CA ASN A 112 17.93 -6.77 4.14
C ASN A 112 17.91 -7.66 5.39
N PRO A 113 18.95 -7.66 6.24
CA PRO A 113 18.98 -8.49 7.46
C PRO A 113 17.77 -8.27 8.39
N LEU A 114 17.26 -7.02 8.49
CA LEU A 114 16.13 -6.65 9.33
C LEU A 114 14.77 -7.14 8.78
N ALA A 115 14.73 -7.57 7.51
CA ALA A 115 13.54 -8.15 6.85
C ALA A 115 13.69 -9.67 6.62
N SER A 116 14.67 -10.32 7.24
CA SER A 116 14.94 -11.74 6.99
C SER A 116 13.86 -12.65 7.57
N GLY A 117 13.69 -13.83 6.96
CA GLY A 117 12.80 -14.88 7.47
C GLY A 117 11.30 -14.63 7.30
N GLN A 118 10.89 -13.61 6.58
CA GLN A 118 9.48 -13.25 6.38
C GLN A 118 8.84 -13.96 5.18
N LYS A 119 7.52 -14.10 5.22
CA LYS A 119 6.75 -14.63 4.11
C LYS A 119 6.36 -13.49 3.16
N HIS A 120 6.66 -13.67 1.88
CA HIS A 120 6.36 -12.68 0.85
C HIS A 120 5.02 -13.02 0.17
N TYR A 121 4.02 -12.15 0.33
CA TYR A 121 2.70 -12.31 -0.27
C TYR A 121 2.62 -11.74 -1.70
N ILE A 122 3.51 -10.80 -2.04
CA ILE A 122 3.71 -10.26 -3.39
C ILE A 122 5.07 -10.76 -3.88
N PRO A 123 5.15 -11.95 -4.49
CA PRO A 123 6.44 -12.62 -4.76
C PRO A 123 7.28 -11.92 -5.83
N ASP A 124 6.67 -11.07 -6.65
CA ASP A 124 7.31 -10.35 -7.75
C ASP A 124 6.65 -8.97 -7.90
N LEU A 125 7.26 -7.94 -7.29
CA LEU A 125 6.71 -6.59 -7.30
C LEU A 125 6.68 -5.97 -8.71
N PRO A 126 7.74 -6.05 -9.55
CA PRO A 126 7.68 -5.55 -10.93
C PRO A 126 6.56 -6.19 -11.74
N LYS A 127 6.29 -7.49 -11.56
CA LYS A 127 5.19 -8.18 -12.23
C LYS A 127 3.83 -7.67 -11.76
N PHE A 128 3.66 -7.46 -10.45
CA PHE A 128 2.42 -6.91 -9.89
C PHE A 128 2.19 -5.47 -10.37
N THR A 129 3.22 -4.65 -10.38
CA THR A 129 3.15 -3.27 -10.89
C THR A 129 2.79 -3.25 -12.37
N ARG A 130 3.42 -4.10 -13.19
CA ARG A 130 3.06 -4.26 -14.61
C ARG A 130 1.61 -4.67 -14.80
N PHE A 131 1.10 -5.56 -13.95
CA PHE A 131 -0.33 -5.91 -13.97
C PHE A 131 -1.20 -4.68 -13.70
N LEU A 132 -0.89 -3.87 -12.69
CA LEU A 132 -1.64 -2.63 -12.42
C LEU A 132 -1.59 -1.67 -13.61
N HIS A 133 -0.42 -1.45 -14.20
CA HIS A 133 -0.28 -0.62 -15.40
C HIS A 133 -1.09 -1.17 -16.59
N SER A 134 -1.14 -2.50 -16.77
CA SER A 134 -1.97 -3.12 -17.81
C SER A 134 -3.47 -2.93 -17.58
N GLN A 135 -3.89 -2.70 -16.35
CA GLN A 135 -5.25 -2.33 -15.98
C GLN A 135 -5.47 -0.81 -15.99
N ASN A 136 -4.49 -0.02 -16.42
CA ASN A 136 -4.54 1.44 -16.40
C ASN A 136 -4.70 2.00 -14.97
N MET A 137 -3.99 1.42 -14.02
CA MET A 137 -4.01 1.74 -12.60
C MET A 137 -2.68 2.34 -12.16
N HIS A 138 -2.73 3.44 -11.43
CA HIS A 138 -1.61 4.01 -10.71
C HIS A 138 -1.27 3.14 -9.49
N ALA A 139 -0.01 2.76 -9.36
CA ALA A 139 0.46 1.84 -8.35
C ALA A 139 1.03 2.59 -7.13
N ILE A 140 0.31 2.56 -6.00
CA ILE A 140 0.71 3.22 -4.75
C ILE A 140 1.18 2.15 -3.75
N ALA A 141 2.46 2.12 -3.45
CA ALA A 141 3.08 1.17 -2.53
C ALA A 141 3.16 1.74 -1.11
N ARG A 142 2.35 1.22 -0.18
CA ARG A 142 2.29 1.73 1.20
C ARG A 142 3.30 1.01 2.10
N ILE A 143 4.01 1.81 2.92
CA ILE A 143 5.01 1.36 3.90
C ILE A 143 4.69 2.00 5.25
N ALA A 144 4.35 1.18 6.25
CA ALA A 144 4.31 1.61 7.64
C ALA A 144 5.75 1.83 8.14
N ILE A 145 6.07 3.05 8.59
CA ILE A 145 7.46 3.43 8.83
C ILE A 145 7.94 3.06 10.24
N PHE A 146 7.42 3.70 11.28
CA PHE A 146 7.97 3.57 12.63
C PHE A 146 7.16 2.65 13.54
N ARG A 147 5.93 2.30 13.18
CA ARG A 147 5.18 1.25 13.86
C ARG A 147 5.46 -0.08 13.19
N ASP A 148 6.23 -0.95 13.86
CA ASP A 148 6.78 -2.17 13.28
C ASP A 148 6.93 -3.24 14.37
N GLU A 149 5.89 -4.05 14.55
CA GLU A 149 5.83 -5.07 15.60
C GLU A 149 6.87 -6.18 15.40
N HIS A 150 7.11 -6.58 14.15
CA HIS A 150 8.11 -7.60 13.83
C HIS A 150 9.52 -7.11 14.20
N LEU A 151 9.88 -5.91 13.77
CA LEU A 151 11.22 -5.38 13.99
C LEU A 151 11.53 -5.22 15.48
N VAL A 152 10.61 -4.65 16.27
CA VAL A 152 10.84 -4.48 17.71
C VAL A 152 10.81 -5.79 18.50
N THR A 153 10.19 -6.84 17.96
CA THR A 153 10.20 -8.17 18.59
C THR A 153 11.49 -8.91 18.29
N THR A 154 12.01 -8.81 17.08
CA THR A 154 13.25 -9.46 16.65
C THR A 154 14.51 -8.66 17.02
N HIS A 155 14.40 -7.34 17.12
CA HIS A 155 15.47 -6.39 17.43
C HIS A 155 15.02 -5.38 18.50
N PRO A 156 14.86 -5.80 19.76
CA PRO A 156 14.34 -4.94 20.83
C PRO A 156 15.20 -3.70 21.11
N GLU A 157 16.47 -3.72 20.72
CA GLU A 157 17.39 -2.58 20.82
C GLU A 157 17.00 -1.40 19.93
N LEU A 158 16.17 -1.65 18.89
CA LEU A 158 15.65 -0.62 18.00
C LEU A 158 14.32 -0.01 18.46
N ALA A 159 13.74 -0.56 19.51
CA ALA A 159 12.49 -0.06 20.06
C ALA A 159 12.67 1.26 20.82
N VAL A 160 11.57 2.03 20.90
CA VAL A 160 11.44 3.11 21.90
C VAL A 160 11.74 2.54 23.29
N LYS A 161 12.47 3.27 24.12
CA LYS A 161 12.88 2.82 25.44
C LYS A 161 12.05 3.47 26.56
N SER A 162 11.76 2.71 27.59
CA SER A 162 11.17 3.25 28.83
C SER A 162 12.27 3.98 29.64
N HIS A 163 12.05 5.24 29.99
CA HIS A 163 12.93 5.98 30.87
C HIS A 163 13.01 5.35 32.27
N ARG A 164 11.94 4.70 32.75
CA ARG A 164 11.88 4.10 34.09
C ARG A 164 12.64 2.78 34.19
N SER A 165 12.55 1.96 33.15
CA SER A 165 13.10 0.59 33.20
C SER A 165 14.29 0.37 32.28
N GLY A 166 14.55 1.24 31.32
CA GLY A 166 15.53 1.03 30.25
C GLY A 166 15.17 -0.08 29.25
N GLN A 167 14.02 -0.75 29.46
CA GLN A 167 13.53 -1.80 28.59
C GLN A 167 12.71 -1.22 27.41
N PRO A 168 12.39 -2.02 26.38
CA PRO A 168 11.50 -1.59 25.32
C PRO A 168 10.17 -1.07 25.85
N TRP A 169 9.85 0.17 25.50
CA TRP A 169 8.63 0.84 25.91
C TRP A 169 7.40 0.23 25.22
N ARG A 170 6.28 0.22 25.91
CA ARG A 170 5.05 -0.39 25.41
C ARG A 170 3.91 0.63 25.37
N GLU A 171 3.37 0.85 24.19
CA GLU A 171 2.15 1.65 24.00
C GLU A 171 0.95 0.83 24.50
N ASN A 172 0.34 1.25 25.60
CA ASN A 172 -0.80 0.55 26.22
C ASN A 172 -0.57 -0.98 26.37
N GLY A 173 0.65 -1.35 26.79
CA GLY A 173 1.05 -2.75 27.01
C GLY A 173 1.57 -3.48 25.76
N LYS A 174 1.52 -2.87 24.56
CA LYS A 174 1.98 -3.47 23.30
C LYS A 174 3.35 -2.96 22.90
N LEU A 175 4.25 -3.87 22.52
CA LEU A 175 5.55 -3.54 21.95
C LEU A 175 5.41 -3.44 20.42
N VAL A 176 5.29 -2.23 19.91
CA VAL A 176 4.96 -1.99 18.50
C VAL A 176 5.70 -0.83 17.85
N TRP A 177 6.47 -0.04 18.63
CA TRP A 177 7.14 1.15 18.11
C TRP A 177 8.66 1.02 18.09
N THR A 178 9.23 1.17 16.91
CA THR A 178 10.66 1.49 16.77
C THR A 178 10.89 2.95 17.17
N ASP A 179 12.12 3.28 17.57
CA ASP A 179 12.49 4.68 17.81
C ASP A 179 12.60 5.43 16.47
N PRO A 180 11.72 6.43 16.18
CA PRO A 180 11.78 7.19 14.95
C PRO A 180 13.09 7.95 14.71
N SER A 181 13.85 8.20 15.74
CA SER A 181 15.14 8.87 15.69
C SER A 181 16.34 7.92 15.57
N ASN A 182 16.12 6.60 15.61
CA ASN A 182 17.21 5.63 15.48
C ASN A 182 17.71 5.56 14.02
N PRO A 183 18.99 5.84 13.74
CA PRO A 183 19.54 5.85 12.39
C PRO A 183 19.34 4.53 11.64
N LYS A 184 19.51 3.38 12.30
CA LYS A 184 19.32 2.06 11.66
C LYS A 184 17.87 1.83 11.23
N VAL A 185 16.90 2.28 12.03
CA VAL A 185 15.47 2.21 11.69
C VAL A 185 15.18 3.09 10.48
N GLN A 186 15.71 4.30 10.47
CA GLN A 186 15.53 5.23 9.36
C GLN A 186 16.17 4.71 8.07
N GLU A 187 17.39 4.23 8.13
CA GLU A 187 18.12 3.64 6.98
C GLU A 187 17.40 2.42 6.42
N TYR A 188 16.90 1.53 7.27
CA TYR A 188 16.12 0.36 6.87
C TYR A 188 14.87 0.75 6.07
N ASN A 189 14.08 1.71 6.57
CA ASN A 189 12.86 2.16 5.90
C ASN A 189 13.17 2.93 4.61
N ILE A 190 14.22 3.76 4.57
CA ILE A 190 14.66 4.46 3.35
C ILE A 190 15.14 3.46 2.30
N ALA A 191 15.92 2.44 2.69
CA ALA A 191 16.39 1.41 1.78
C ALA A 191 15.22 0.61 1.17
N LEU A 192 14.21 0.26 1.99
CA LEU A 192 12.99 -0.39 1.51
C LEU A 192 12.23 0.50 0.52
N ALA A 193 12.03 1.77 0.86
CA ALA A 193 11.32 2.73 0.01
C ALA A 193 12.04 2.96 -1.33
N LYS A 194 13.36 3.09 -1.32
CA LYS A 194 14.18 3.19 -2.53
C LYS A 194 14.06 1.95 -3.41
N PHE A 195 14.17 0.77 -2.82
CA PHE A 195 14.00 -0.49 -3.55
C PHE A 195 12.62 -0.61 -4.21
N VAL A 196 11.57 -0.23 -3.50
CA VAL A 196 10.18 -0.21 -3.99
C VAL A 196 10.03 0.77 -5.15
N ALA A 197 10.53 2.00 -5.00
CA ALA A 197 10.49 3.01 -6.07
C ALA A 197 11.21 2.53 -7.33
N GLN A 198 12.38 1.89 -7.20
CA GLN A 198 13.15 1.32 -8.31
C GLN A 198 12.49 0.10 -8.96
N SER A 199 11.49 -0.51 -8.30
CA SER A 199 10.72 -1.65 -8.82
C SER A 199 9.56 -1.23 -9.75
N GLY A 200 9.46 0.06 -10.08
CA GLY A 200 8.53 0.59 -11.08
C GLY A 200 7.19 1.07 -10.54
N VAL A 201 6.95 1.10 -9.21
CA VAL A 201 5.75 1.71 -8.65
C VAL A 201 5.71 3.21 -8.97
N ASP A 202 4.51 3.77 -9.03
CA ASP A 202 4.32 5.17 -9.40
C ASP A 202 4.38 6.12 -8.20
N GLU A 203 4.04 5.58 -7.04
CA GLU A 203 4.00 6.34 -5.78
C GLU A 203 4.39 5.44 -4.60
N VAL A 204 5.24 5.95 -3.73
CA VAL A 204 5.55 5.35 -2.43
C VAL A 204 4.79 6.15 -1.37
N GLN A 205 3.96 5.47 -0.57
CA GLN A 205 3.17 6.09 0.47
C GLN A 205 3.67 5.69 1.85
N PHE A 206 3.99 6.67 2.69
CA PHE A 206 4.43 6.46 4.06
C PHE A 206 3.28 6.63 5.05
N ASP A 207 2.99 5.58 5.78
CA ASP A 207 2.13 5.64 6.95
C ASP A 207 2.94 5.47 8.24
N TYR A 208 2.36 5.80 9.39
CA TYR A 208 3.05 5.79 10.69
C TYR A 208 4.38 6.56 10.67
N VAL A 209 4.50 7.58 9.83
CA VAL A 209 5.64 8.50 9.78
C VAL A 209 5.47 9.56 10.88
N ARG A 210 5.58 9.10 12.11
CA ARG A 210 5.33 9.85 13.34
C ARG A 210 5.87 9.15 14.57
N PHE A 211 5.91 9.86 15.66
CA PHE A 211 6.12 9.30 17.00
C PHE A 211 4.84 8.64 17.54
N PRO A 212 4.95 7.77 18.57
CA PRO A 212 3.77 7.26 19.28
C PRO A 212 2.93 8.41 19.83
N ALA A 213 1.60 8.32 19.67
CA ALA A 213 0.66 9.35 20.12
C ALA A 213 -0.07 8.95 21.40
N GLU A 214 -0.05 7.68 21.77
CA GLU A 214 -0.77 7.10 22.90
C GLU A 214 0.21 6.56 23.95
N GLY A 215 -0.34 6.04 25.06
CA GLY A 215 0.44 5.50 26.16
C GLY A 215 1.11 6.58 27.02
N ASP A 216 1.98 6.15 27.93
CA ASP A 216 2.70 7.07 28.84
C ASP A 216 3.85 7.78 28.12
N GLN A 217 3.55 8.93 27.56
CA GLN A 217 4.50 9.76 26.78
C GLN A 217 5.68 10.27 27.62
N LYS A 218 5.55 10.34 28.95
CA LYS A 218 6.63 10.76 29.85
C LYS A 218 7.66 9.66 30.07
N ASP A 219 7.24 8.41 29.87
CA ASP A 219 8.11 7.24 29.99
C ASP A 219 8.78 6.85 28.68
N ALA A 220 8.32 7.37 27.53
CA ALA A 220 8.88 7.08 26.23
C ALA A 220 10.15 7.90 25.96
N GLY A 221 11.30 7.22 25.84
CA GLY A 221 12.61 7.80 25.56
C GLY A 221 13.09 7.53 24.14
N PHE A 222 13.71 8.52 23.52
CA PHE A 222 14.14 8.51 22.13
C PHE A 222 15.61 8.95 22.00
N ASN A 223 16.34 8.39 21.04
CA ASN A 223 17.77 8.67 20.85
C ASN A 223 18.05 10.15 20.61
N PHE A 224 17.21 10.84 19.83
CA PHE A 224 17.44 12.25 19.51
C PHE A 224 17.50 13.16 20.74
N GLN A 225 16.87 12.79 21.84
CA GLN A 225 16.88 13.58 23.07
C GLN A 225 18.31 13.71 23.64
N THR A 226 19.17 12.75 23.36
CA THR A 226 20.59 12.77 23.75
C THR A 226 21.48 13.28 22.60
N GLU A 227 21.24 12.82 21.39
CA GLU A 227 22.06 13.12 20.23
C GLU A 227 21.84 14.55 19.70
N HIS A 228 20.60 15.01 19.74
CA HIS A 228 20.13 16.33 19.28
C HIS A 228 19.20 16.99 20.31
N PRO A 229 19.70 17.38 21.50
CA PRO A 229 18.83 17.81 22.63
C PRO A 229 18.02 19.07 22.38
N LYS A 230 18.32 19.80 21.29
CA LYS A 230 17.54 20.98 20.87
C LYS A 230 16.42 20.65 19.89
N TRP A 231 16.41 19.46 19.32
CA TRP A 231 15.40 19.06 18.36
C TRP A 231 14.07 18.73 19.03
N GLN A 232 13.00 18.99 18.28
CA GLN A 232 11.67 18.49 18.59
C GLN A 232 11.38 17.25 17.74
N ARG A 233 10.32 16.51 18.04
CA ARG A 233 9.90 15.35 17.24
C ARG A 233 9.64 15.69 15.78
N SER A 234 9.13 16.89 15.51
CA SER A 234 8.87 17.38 14.14
C SER A 234 10.15 17.55 13.31
N GLU A 235 11.25 17.95 13.94
CA GLU A 235 12.54 18.09 13.23
C GLU A 235 13.11 16.73 12.87
N VAL A 236 12.94 15.71 13.73
CA VAL A 236 13.32 14.32 13.40
C VAL A 236 12.54 13.80 12.20
N ILE A 237 11.21 14.03 12.18
CA ILE A 237 10.36 13.60 11.07
C ILE A 237 10.73 14.35 9.78
N ALA A 238 10.93 15.67 9.85
CA ALA A 238 11.30 16.47 8.67
C ALA A 238 12.65 16.06 8.08
N ASP A 239 13.67 15.79 8.92
CA ASP A 239 14.98 15.32 8.46
C ASP A 239 14.88 13.93 7.81
N PHE A 240 14.17 13.01 8.44
CA PHE A 240 13.90 11.68 7.86
C PHE A 240 13.23 11.80 6.48
N LEU A 241 12.17 12.61 6.35
CA LEU A 241 11.45 12.80 5.09
C LEU A 241 12.33 13.45 4.02
N LYS A 242 13.15 14.43 4.38
CA LYS A 242 14.11 15.05 3.44
C LYS A 242 15.04 14.01 2.82
N ARG A 243 15.59 13.11 3.63
CA ARG A 243 16.49 12.05 3.16
C ARG A 243 15.73 11.00 2.33
N ALA A 244 14.57 10.57 2.79
CA ALA A 244 13.72 9.61 2.06
C ALA A 244 13.29 10.15 0.68
N TYR A 245 12.85 11.41 0.62
CA TYR A 245 12.50 12.08 -0.63
C TYR A 245 13.65 12.11 -1.63
N GLY A 246 14.85 12.42 -1.13
CA GLY A 246 16.07 12.41 -1.94
C GLY A 246 16.44 11.06 -2.56
N GLU A 247 15.99 9.96 -1.97
CA GLU A 247 16.23 8.59 -2.48
C GLU A 247 15.08 8.06 -3.37
N ILE A 248 13.85 8.51 -3.14
CA ILE A 248 12.66 8.06 -3.87
C ILE A 248 12.49 8.83 -5.17
N HIS A 249 12.57 10.16 -5.11
CA HIS A 249 12.28 11.05 -6.24
C HIS A 249 13.16 10.80 -7.49
N PRO A 250 14.48 10.49 -7.37
CA PRO A 250 15.31 10.16 -8.54
C PRO A 250 14.85 8.91 -9.30
N ALA A 251 14.09 8.01 -8.68
CA ALA A 251 13.50 6.86 -9.35
C ALA A 251 12.23 7.22 -10.17
N GLY A 252 11.76 8.45 -10.07
CA GLY A 252 10.57 8.95 -10.77
C GLY A 252 9.26 8.72 -10.03
N ALA A 253 9.28 8.05 -8.86
CA ALA A 253 8.09 7.83 -8.04
C ALA A 253 7.73 9.07 -7.21
N LEU A 254 6.42 9.32 -7.03
CA LEU A 254 5.93 10.31 -6.07
C LEU A 254 6.11 9.80 -4.64
N LEU A 255 6.28 10.71 -3.70
CA LEU A 255 6.19 10.42 -2.27
C LEU A 255 4.91 11.02 -1.70
N SER A 256 4.05 10.17 -1.12
CA SER A 256 2.87 10.58 -0.36
C SER A 256 2.98 10.21 1.11
N LEU A 257 2.31 10.99 1.96
CA LEU A 257 2.37 10.84 3.42
C LEU A 257 0.97 10.73 4.00
N ASP A 258 0.74 9.68 4.78
CA ASP A 258 -0.45 9.54 5.61
C ASP A 258 -0.28 10.33 6.91
N VAL A 259 -1.22 11.21 7.18
CA VAL A 259 -1.22 12.02 8.40
C VAL A 259 -2.57 11.91 9.10
N PHE A 260 -2.59 12.07 10.42
CA PHE A 260 -3.85 12.08 11.13
C PHE A 260 -4.76 13.23 10.66
N GLY A 261 -6.05 12.96 10.44
CA GLY A 261 -7.02 13.99 10.08
C GLY A 261 -7.09 15.13 11.09
N VAL A 262 -6.95 14.83 12.38
CA VAL A 262 -6.94 15.82 13.48
C VAL A 262 -5.75 16.80 13.39
N MET A 263 -4.71 16.48 12.64
CA MET A 263 -3.59 17.41 12.41
C MET A 263 -4.00 18.66 11.62
N ALA A 264 -5.16 18.66 11.00
CA ALA A 264 -5.76 19.87 10.42
C ALA A 264 -5.90 21.03 11.43
N TRP A 265 -6.05 20.72 12.72
CA TRP A 265 -6.19 21.73 13.78
C TRP A 265 -4.85 22.21 14.37
N GLN A 266 -3.74 21.55 14.05
CA GLN A 266 -2.38 21.90 14.50
C GLN A 266 -2.29 22.21 16.00
N ARG A 267 -3.04 21.46 16.84
CA ARG A 267 -2.99 21.67 18.28
C ARG A 267 -1.60 21.30 18.82
N GLN A 268 -1.07 22.12 19.69
CA GLN A 268 0.28 21.95 20.25
C GLN A 268 0.50 20.55 20.87
N VAL A 269 -0.51 19.99 21.51
CA VAL A 269 -0.44 18.65 22.10
C VAL A 269 -0.24 17.57 21.02
N ASP A 270 -0.96 17.66 19.91
CA ASP A 270 -0.87 16.70 18.81
C ASP A 270 0.49 16.79 18.12
N LEU A 271 0.98 18.01 17.88
CA LEU A 271 2.31 18.27 17.30
C LEU A 271 3.42 17.71 18.21
N SER A 272 3.37 18.01 19.50
CA SER A 272 4.39 17.58 20.45
C SER A 272 4.45 16.06 20.64
N HIS A 273 3.33 15.36 20.48
CA HIS A 273 3.29 13.90 20.58
C HIS A 273 3.67 13.23 19.26
N THR A 274 3.09 13.64 18.15
CA THR A 274 3.25 12.93 16.87
C THR A 274 4.49 13.38 16.08
N GLY A 275 4.89 14.63 16.21
CA GLY A 275 5.88 15.25 15.34
C GLY A 275 5.36 15.52 13.93
N GLN A 276 4.06 15.40 13.66
CA GLN A 276 3.45 15.66 12.35
C GLN A 276 3.21 17.17 12.14
N ASP A 277 4.26 17.92 12.00
CA ASP A 277 4.19 19.32 11.55
C ASP A 277 3.92 19.35 10.05
N ILE A 278 2.67 19.64 9.68
CA ILE A 278 2.22 19.60 8.28
C ILE A 278 3.01 20.56 7.39
N VAL A 279 3.38 21.73 7.91
CA VAL A 279 4.16 22.74 7.15
C VAL A 279 5.58 22.23 6.86
N ALA A 280 6.19 21.57 7.83
CA ALA A 280 7.52 20.96 7.67
C ALA A 280 7.48 19.75 6.75
N MET A 281 6.48 18.87 6.92
CA MET A 281 6.31 17.65 6.12
C MET A 281 6.03 17.96 4.64
N ALA A 282 5.20 18.95 4.36
CA ALA A 282 4.84 19.37 3.01
C ALA A 282 6.02 19.86 2.14
N LYS A 283 7.16 20.15 2.74
CA LYS A 283 8.41 20.52 2.02
C LYS A 283 9.12 19.31 1.42
N HIS A 284 8.78 18.11 1.85
CA HIS A 284 9.51 16.87 1.55
C HIS A 284 8.59 15.75 1.09
N CYS A 285 7.48 16.09 0.42
CA CYS A 285 6.59 15.15 -0.23
C CYS A 285 5.85 15.82 -1.40
N ASP A 286 5.24 15.00 -2.25
CA ASP A 286 4.42 15.46 -3.38
C ASP A 286 2.95 15.52 -3.00
N VAL A 287 2.49 14.61 -2.14
CA VAL A 287 1.10 14.44 -1.76
C VAL A 287 0.98 14.27 -0.25
N LEU A 288 0.02 14.95 0.37
CA LEU A 288 -0.46 14.66 1.72
C LEU A 288 -1.80 13.93 1.66
N SER A 289 -1.89 12.81 2.36
CA SER A 289 -3.09 11.98 2.43
C SER A 289 -3.62 11.94 3.87
N PRO A 290 -4.38 12.98 4.28
CA PRO A 290 -4.94 13.01 5.62
C PRO A 290 -6.03 11.95 5.79
N MET A 291 -5.98 11.21 6.89
CA MET A 291 -6.95 10.19 7.28
C MET A 291 -8.20 10.85 7.87
N ILE A 292 -9.06 11.34 6.99
CA ILE A 292 -10.29 12.06 7.37
C ILE A 292 -11.44 11.06 7.46
N TYR A 293 -11.40 10.19 8.47
CA TYR A 293 -12.50 9.27 8.77
C TYR A 293 -13.45 9.91 9.76
N PRO A 294 -14.68 10.32 9.37
CA PRO A 294 -15.56 11.05 10.27
C PRO A 294 -15.78 10.38 11.62
N SER A 295 -15.87 9.05 11.65
CA SER A 295 -16.04 8.30 12.90
C SER A 295 -14.89 8.41 13.91
N HIS A 296 -13.71 8.91 13.50
CA HIS A 296 -12.54 9.08 14.36
C HIS A 296 -12.45 10.45 15.05
N PHE A 297 -13.29 11.42 14.66
CA PHE A 297 -13.34 12.77 15.26
C PHE A 297 -14.16 12.82 16.54
N PHE A 298 -14.01 11.82 17.39
CA PHE A 298 -14.79 11.66 18.61
C PHE A 298 -14.56 12.81 19.59
N GLY A 299 -15.66 13.40 20.07
CA GLY A 299 -15.62 14.49 21.05
C GLY A 299 -15.25 15.87 20.48
N MET A 300 -15.19 15.99 19.15
CA MET A 300 -14.89 17.28 18.49
C MET A 300 -16.17 18.03 18.10
N ASP A 301 -16.09 19.36 18.13
CA ASP A 301 -17.08 20.33 17.66
C ASP A 301 -18.50 20.14 18.27
N GLY A 302 -18.62 19.48 19.43
CA GLY A 302 -19.90 19.21 20.07
C GLY A 302 -20.81 18.22 19.34
N ILE A 303 -20.32 17.58 18.27
CA ILE A 303 -21.09 16.63 17.48
C ILE A 303 -21.07 15.27 18.16
N ALA A 304 -22.24 14.83 18.63
CA ALA A 304 -22.36 13.58 19.40
C ALA A 304 -22.01 12.32 18.58
N ARG A 305 -22.21 12.37 17.27
CA ARG A 305 -21.98 11.25 16.35
C ARG A 305 -21.22 11.70 15.11
N PRO A 306 -19.92 11.91 15.22
CA PRO A 306 -19.08 12.38 14.11
C PRO A 306 -19.15 11.50 12.86
N GLY A 307 -19.24 10.18 13.04
CA GLY A 307 -19.36 9.21 11.94
C GLY A 307 -20.59 9.45 11.04
N ASP A 308 -21.65 10.10 11.56
CA ASP A 308 -22.84 10.42 10.78
C ASP A 308 -22.84 11.87 10.24
N ALA A 309 -21.69 12.58 10.35
CA ALA A 309 -21.53 13.96 9.90
C ALA A 309 -20.31 14.08 8.92
N PRO A 310 -20.28 13.34 7.80
CA PRO A 310 -19.16 13.33 6.87
C PRO A 310 -18.92 14.71 6.25
N GLU A 311 -19.97 15.45 5.89
CA GLU A 311 -19.87 16.78 5.30
C GLU A 311 -19.09 17.75 6.18
N HIS A 312 -19.39 17.75 7.50
CA HIS A 312 -18.72 18.62 8.45
C HIS A 312 -17.23 18.27 8.59
N PHE A 313 -16.91 17.03 8.96
CA PHE A 313 -15.53 16.68 9.30
C PHE A 313 -14.60 16.63 8.10
N ILE A 314 -15.09 16.20 6.93
CA ILE A 314 -14.29 16.25 5.71
C ILE A 314 -14.12 17.70 5.26
N GLY A 315 -15.20 18.49 5.25
CA GLY A 315 -15.17 19.90 4.87
C GLY A 315 -14.19 20.72 5.71
N GLU A 316 -14.33 20.67 7.04
CA GLU A 316 -13.45 21.40 7.99
C GLU A 316 -11.99 20.93 7.89
N SER A 317 -11.76 19.63 7.80
CA SER A 317 -10.40 19.11 7.68
C SER A 317 -9.74 19.55 6.37
N MET A 318 -10.45 19.44 5.26
CA MET A 318 -9.94 19.84 3.94
C MET A 318 -9.63 21.34 3.88
N ASP A 319 -10.55 22.20 4.32
CA ASP A 319 -10.35 23.65 4.35
C ASP A 319 -9.07 24.02 5.13
N ARG A 320 -8.85 23.36 6.28
CA ARG A 320 -7.67 23.58 7.12
C ARG A 320 -6.39 23.07 6.46
N PHE A 321 -6.38 21.83 5.92
CA PHE A 321 -5.21 21.31 5.22
C PHE A 321 -4.85 22.18 4.02
N MET A 322 -5.81 22.61 3.22
CA MET A 322 -5.59 23.52 2.08
C MET A 322 -4.99 24.86 2.51
N LEU A 323 -5.44 25.41 3.65
CA LEU A 323 -4.90 26.64 4.22
C LEU A 323 -3.46 26.46 4.72
N ILE A 324 -3.19 25.41 5.49
CA ILE A 324 -1.88 25.13 6.11
C ILE A 324 -0.82 24.86 5.04
N THR A 325 -1.20 24.20 3.96
CA THR A 325 -0.26 23.81 2.88
C THR A 325 -0.19 24.84 1.75
N LYS A 326 -0.89 25.96 1.87
CA LYS A 326 -0.91 27.00 0.82
C LYS A 326 0.50 27.45 0.46
N GLY A 327 0.84 27.37 -0.82
CA GLY A 327 2.13 27.79 -1.36
C GLY A 327 3.26 26.76 -1.23
N SER A 328 3.03 25.61 -0.61
CA SER A 328 4.02 24.53 -0.53
C SER A 328 4.16 23.74 -1.85
N GLY A 329 3.13 23.78 -2.70
CA GLY A 329 3.04 22.99 -3.91
C GLY A 329 2.68 21.51 -3.70
N VAL A 330 2.44 21.06 -2.46
CA VAL A 330 1.90 19.74 -2.16
C VAL A 330 0.42 19.67 -2.53
N VAL A 331 -0.06 18.52 -2.99
CA VAL A 331 -1.49 18.30 -3.21
C VAL A 331 -2.10 17.50 -2.05
N ILE A 332 -3.39 17.72 -1.80
CA ILE A 332 -4.13 17.00 -0.75
C ILE A 332 -5.00 15.92 -1.41
N ARG A 333 -4.79 14.68 -0.99
CA ARG A 333 -5.55 13.51 -1.43
C ARG A 333 -6.01 12.72 -0.20
N PRO A 334 -7.22 12.99 0.31
CA PRO A 334 -7.64 12.44 1.58
C PRO A 334 -7.93 10.95 1.52
N TRP A 335 -7.67 10.25 2.61
CA TRP A 335 -8.25 8.97 2.93
C TRP A 335 -9.69 9.16 3.40
N LEU A 336 -10.62 8.46 2.76
CA LEU A 336 -12.05 8.48 3.05
C LEU A 336 -12.50 7.16 3.66
N GLN A 337 -13.53 7.23 4.50
CA GLN A 337 -14.05 6.09 5.25
C GLN A 337 -14.88 5.17 4.36
N ALA A 338 -14.42 3.93 4.15
CA ALA A 338 -15.16 2.88 3.46
C ALA A 338 -15.53 1.72 4.42
N PHE A 339 -15.94 2.04 5.65
CA PHE A 339 -16.32 1.08 6.69
C PHE A 339 -17.39 1.67 7.62
N ALA A 340 -18.15 0.80 8.31
CA ALA A 340 -19.35 1.20 9.07
C ALA A 340 -19.09 1.53 10.56
N TRP A 341 -17.82 1.50 11.03
CA TRP A 341 -17.53 1.69 12.45
C TRP A 341 -18.05 3.03 12.98
N ARG A 342 -18.85 3.01 14.04
CA ARG A 342 -19.49 4.16 14.67
C ARG A 342 -20.28 5.06 13.70
N THR A 343 -20.82 4.49 12.60
CA THR A 343 -21.56 5.20 11.55
C THR A 343 -22.85 4.46 11.26
N LYS A 344 -24.00 5.06 11.54
CA LYS A 344 -25.32 4.49 11.25
C LYS A 344 -25.80 4.77 9.82
N THR A 345 -25.29 5.86 9.23
CA THR A 345 -25.67 6.32 7.88
C THR A 345 -24.80 5.71 6.77
N TYR A 346 -23.90 4.77 7.10
CA TYR A 346 -23.00 4.16 6.14
C TYR A 346 -23.74 3.47 5.00
N SER A 347 -23.63 4.01 3.80
CA SER A 347 -24.37 3.63 2.59
C SER A 347 -23.61 4.09 1.33
N PRO A 348 -24.03 3.71 0.10
CA PRO A 348 -23.47 4.32 -1.11
C PRO A 348 -23.54 5.85 -1.11
N LYS A 349 -24.68 6.43 -0.65
CA LYS A 349 -24.82 7.89 -0.54
C LYS A 349 -23.80 8.52 0.43
N TYR A 350 -23.47 7.83 1.51
CA TYR A 350 -22.40 8.26 2.42
C TYR A 350 -21.03 8.35 1.71
N ILE A 351 -20.75 7.41 0.82
CA ILE A 351 -19.51 7.41 0.00
C ILE A 351 -19.52 8.59 -0.97
N GLU A 352 -20.62 8.82 -1.68
CA GLU A 352 -20.79 9.94 -2.62
C GLU A 352 -20.54 11.29 -1.94
N VAL A 353 -21.19 11.53 -0.78
CA VAL A 353 -21.02 12.76 0.00
C VAL A 353 -19.57 13.01 0.36
N GLN A 354 -18.84 11.98 0.79
CA GLN A 354 -17.42 12.11 1.12
C GLN A 354 -16.59 12.56 -0.10
N ILE A 355 -16.82 11.94 -1.26
CA ILE A 355 -16.13 12.28 -2.51
C ILE A 355 -16.44 13.72 -2.92
N GLU A 356 -17.73 14.08 -2.95
CA GLU A 356 -18.20 15.42 -3.34
C GLU A 356 -17.58 16.52 -2.48
N VAL A 357 -17.63 16.34 -1.15
CA VAL A 357 -17.08 17.34 -0.22
C VAL A 357 -15.57 17.46 -0.37
N ALA A 358 -14.85 16.34 -0.40
CA ALA A 358 -13.40 16.35 -0.57
C ALA A 358 -12.98 17.06 -1.86
N LYS A 359 -13.65 16.77 -2.97
CA LYS A 359 -13.40 17.40 -4.28
C LYS A 359 -13.72 18.89 -4.26
N ASN A 360 -14.91 19.29 -3.76
CA ASN A 360 -15.35 20.69 -3.70
C ASN A 360 -14.43 21.55 -2.82
N LYS A 361 -13.72 20.92 -1.87
CA LYS A 361 -12.75 21.56 -0.98
C LYS A 361 -11.29 21.51 -1.50
N GLY A 362 -11.10 21.12 -2.76
CA GLY A 362 -9.79 21.15 -3.44
C GLY A 362 -8.96 19.88 -3.33
N GLY A 363 -9.55 18.79 -2.88
CA GLY A 363 -8.91 17.47 -2.92
C GLY A 363 -8.64 17.00 -4.35
N ILE A 364 -7.43 16.48 -4.60
CA ILE A 364 -7.03 15.93 -5.90
C ILE A 364 -7.20 14.41 -5.87
N GLY A 365 -8.44 13.98 -6.06
CA GLY A 365 -8.81 12.58 -5.91
C GLY A 365 -9.01 12.15 -4.45
N PHE A 366 -8.98 10.85 -4.21
CA PHE A 366 -9.23 10.25 -2.89
C PHE A 366 -8.70 8.81 -2.80
N LEU A 367 -8.55 8.34 -1.56
CA LEU A 367 -8.18 6.97 -1.23
C LEU A 367 -9.25 6.39 -0.29
N PHE A 368 -9.78 5.20 -0.57
CA PHE A 368 -10.71 4.51 0.34
C PHE A 368 -10.00 3.51 1.22
N TRP A 369 -10.23 3.63 2.52
CA TRP A 369 -9.75 2.68 3.52
C TRP A 369 -10.83 1.69 3.95
N ASN A 370 -10.52 0.41 3.81
CA ASN A 370 -11.26 -0.67 4.46
C ASN A 370 -10.28 -1.82 4.80
N ALA A 371 -10.08 -2.09 6.09
CA ALA A 371 -9.15 -3.11 6.56
C ALA A 371 -9.51 -4.54 6.10
N ASN A 372 -10.79 -4.80 5.82
CA ASN A 372 -11.29 -6.09 5.33
C ASN A 372 -11.31 -6.17 3.79
N ASN A 373 -10.88 -5.11 3.09
CA ASN A 373 -10.96 -4.98 1.63
C ASN A 373 -12.38 -5.16 1.06
N ASP A 374 -13.41 -4.78 1.83
CA ASP A 374 -14.81 -4.75 1.38
C ASP A 374 -15.16 -3.38 0.79
N TYR A 375 -15.33 -3.33 -0.52
CA TYR A 375 -15.65 -2.13 -1.28
C TYR A 375 -17.05 -2.16 -1.88
N SER A 376 -17.97 -2.97 -1.32
CA SER A 376 -19.34 -3.11 -1.80
C SER A 376 -20.09 -1.77 -1.91
N LYS A 377 -19.92 -0.85 -0.94
CA LYS A 377 -20.54 0.49 -1.00
C LYS A 377 -19.84 1.42 -1.98
N PRO A 378 -18.49 1.55 -2.00
CA PRO A 378 -17.78 2.26 -3.06
C PRO A 378 -18.12 1.79 -4.47
N TYR A 379 -18.20 0.48 -4.73
CA TYR A 379 -18.60 -0.03 -6.05
C TYR A 379 -19.96 0.46 -6.50
N THR A 380 -20.92 0.56 -5.58
CA THR A 380 -22.26 1.05 -5.89
C THR A 380 -22.29 2.57 -6.10
N ALA A 381 -21.49 3.33 -5.34
CA ALA A 381 -21.43 4.79 -5.41
C ALA A 381 -20.72 5.32 -6.67
N MET A 382 -19.63 4.65 -7.11
CA MET A 382 -18.78 5.15 -8.18
C MET A 382 -19.50 5.39 -9.52
N PRO A 383 -20.43 4.56 -10.00
CA PRO A 383 -21.20 4.83 -11.21
C PRO A 383 -22.03 6.12 -11.14
N GLU A 384 -22.64 6.42 -9.99
CA GLU A 384 -23.39 7.66 -9.77
C GLU A 384 -22.45 8.88 -9.82
N MET A 385 -21.29 8.80 -9.20
CA MET A 385 -20.28 9.86 -9.25
C MET A 385 -19.81 10.14 -10.68
N ARG A 386 -19.75 9.14 -11.53
CA ARG A 386 -19.46 9.28 -12.96
C ARG A 386 -20.58 10.02 -13.70
N SER A 387 -21.85 9.74 -13.39
CA SER A 387 -23.01 10.35 -14.04
C SER A 387 -23.15 11.83 -13.66
N VAL A 388 -22.97 12.16 -12.40
CA VAL A 388 -22.99 13.55 -11.88
C VAL A 388 -21.92 14.42 -12.56
N ASN A 389 -20.76 13.85 -12.87
CA ASN A 389 -19.67 14.52 -13.54
C ASN A 389 -19.57 14.24 -15.04
N ALA A 390 -20.68 13.90 -15.71
CA ALA A 390 -20.68 13.55 -17.13
C ALA A 390 -20.11 14.66 -18.05
N LYS A 391 -20.21 15.94 -17.67
CA LYS A 391 -19.56 17.07 -18.35
C LYS A 391 -18.05 17.16 -18.08
N GLU A 392 -17.55 16.48 -17.04
CA GLU A 392 -16.13 16.35 -16.68
C GLU A 392 -15.61 14.92 -16.88
N LYS A 393 -16.25 14.18 -17.79
CA LYS A 393 -16.00 12.77 -18.04
C LYS A 393 -14.51 12.45 -18.18
N ASP A 394 -13.77 13.34 -18.81
CA ASP A 394 -12.35 13.19 -19.04
C ASP A 394 -11.52 13.46 -17.78
N LYS A 395 -11.98 14.33 -16.87
CA LYS A 395 -11.32 14.58 -15.58
C LYS A 395 -11.55 13.48 -14.56
N PHE A 396 -12.71 12.80 -14.62
CA PHE A 396 -13.05 11.71 -13.71
C PHE A 396 -12.53 10.36 -14.20
N PHE A 397 -12.23 10.23 -15.47
CA PHE A 397 -11.83 8.99 -16.13
C PHE A 397 -10.68 9.25 -17.10
N ARG A 398 -9.49 9.47 -16.57
CA ARG A 398 -8.26 9.60 -17.35
C ARG A 398 -7.50 8.29 -17.47
N GLY A 399 -8.25 7.19 -17.61
CA GLY A 399 -7.68 5.87 -17.72
C GLY A 399 -6.60 5.74 -18.79
N ASP A 400 -6.68 6.55 -19.84
CA ASP A 400 -5.73 6.56 -20.94
C ASP A 400 -4.46 7.39 -20.66
N GLU A 401 -4.46 8.23 -19.61
CA GLU A 401 -3.32 9.08 -19.24
C GLU A 401 -2.39 8.43 -18.21
N ILE A 402 -2.90 7.50 -17.41
CA ILE A 402 -2.06 6.69 -16.53
C ILE A 402 -1.57 5.50 -17.30
N GLY A 403 -0.38 5.65 -17.87
CA GLY A 403 0.28 4.56 -18.56
C GLY A 403 -0.72 3.75 -19.35
N ALA A 404 -1.13 4.26 -20.51
CA ALA A 404 -1.77 3.39 -21.49
C ALA A 404 -1.06 2.05 -21.39
N PRO A 405 -1.77 0.91 -21.31
CA PRO A 405 -1.11 -0.38 -21.24
C PRO A 405 0.00 -0.29 -22.27
N ARG A 406 1.24 -0.33 -21.79
CA ARG A 406 2.35 -0.30 -22.76
C ARG A 406 1.99 -1.37 -23.72
N PRO A 407 1.77 -1.07 -24.99
CA PRO A 407 1.33 -2.07 -25.90
C PRO A 407 2.28 -3.24 -25.72
N GLU A 408 1.75 -4.43 -25.49
CA GLU A 408 2.56 -5.66 -25.60
C GLU A 408 3.33 -5.67 -26.91
N SER A 409 2.92 -4.87 -27.85
CA SER A 409 3.52 -4.52 -29.14
C SER A 409 4.78 -3.65 -29.08
N ALA A 410 5.17 -3.08 -27.95
CA ALA A 410 6.53 -2.55 -27.83
C ALA A 410 7.56 -3.68 -27.63
N VAL A 411 7.09 -4.90 -27.39
CA VAL A 411 7.87 -6.13 -27.47
C VAL A 411 7.23 -6.94 -28.61
N GLY A 412 7.62 -6.66 -29.85
CA GLY A 412 7.24 -7.35 -31.08
C GLY A 412 5.75 -7.70 -31.21
N ALA A 413 5.12 -7.31 -32.31
CA ALA A 413 3.86 -7.92 -32.75
C ALA A 413 3.94 -9.43 -32.54
N PRO A 414 2.83 -10.12 -32.21
CA PRO A 414 2.88 -11.56 -32.10
C PRO A 414 3.35 -12.07 -33.49
N VAL A 415 4.63 -12.30 -33.59
CA VAL A 415 5.07 -13.36 -34.47
C VAL A 415 4.26 -14.53 -33.93
N ALA A 416 3.38 -15.08 -34.75
CA ALA A 416 2.64 -16.28 -34.43
C ALA A 416 3.66 -17.21 -33.78
N ALA A 417 3.61 -17.27 -32.43
CA ALA A 417 4.63 -17.95 -31.68
C ALA A 417 4.54 -19.40 -32.10
N ALA A 418 5.54 -19.87 -32.78
CA ALA A 418 5.81 -21.29 -32.78
C ALA A 418 5.73 -21.73 -31.31
N PRO A 419 4.99 -22.79 -30.98
CA PRO A 419 4.81 -23.19 -29.60
C PRO A 419 6.18 -23.30 -28.93
N ALA A 420 6.44 -22.46 -27.93
CA ALA A 420 7.66 -22.57 -27.16
C ALA A 420 7.64 -23.97 -26.53
N VAL A 421 8.51 -24.82 -27.02
CA VAL A 421 8.71 -26.16 -26.46
C VAL A 421 9.30 -25.94 -25.08
N ALA A 422 8.47 -26.17 -24.06
CA ALA A 422 8.93 -26.10 -22.68
C ALA A 422 10.03 -27.15 -22.46
N PRO A 423 11.00 -26.86 -21.60
CA PRO A 423 12.01 -27.84 -21.24
C PRO A 423 11.31 -29.13 -20.75
N VAL A 424 11.79 -30.27 -21.24
CA VAL A 424 11.33 -31.60 -20.81
C VAL A 424 11.55 -31.69 -19.32
N VAL A 425 10.48 -31.79 -18.54
CA VAL A 425 10.58 -32.04 -17.09
C VAL A 425 10.93 -33.50 -16.93
N THR A 426 12.17 -33.83 -16.67
CA THR A 426 12.55 -35.16 -16.19
C THR A 426 11.88 -35.38 -14.85
N PRO A 427 11.25 -36.54 -14.62
CA PRO A 427 10.62 -36.84 -13.35
C PRO A 427 11.69 -36.84 -12.25
N VAL A 428 11.57 -35.99 -11.26
CA VAL A 428 12.30 -36.14 -10.01
C VAL A 428 11.75 -37.35 -9.31
N ALA A 429 12.64 -38.32 -9.05
CA ALA A 429 12.29 -39.54 -8.28
C ALA A 429 11.64 -39.10 -6.96
N ALA A 430 10.53 -39.76 -6.62
CA ALA A 430 9.86 -39.55 -5.36
C ALA A 430 10.83 -39.90 -4.22
N PRO A 431 10.95 -39.08 -3.16
CA PRO A 431 11.70 -39.50 -1.98
C PRO A 431 10.99 -40.73 -1.36
N GLU A 432 11.77 -41.72 -1.03
CA GLU A 432 11.30 -42.92 -0.35
C GLU A 432 10.58 -42.56 0.94
N SER A 433 9.47 -43.23 1.19
CA SER A 433 8.58 -43.05 2.32
C SER A 433 9.27 -43.41 3.64
N GLY A 434 9.71 -42.42 4.39
CA GLY A 434 10.04 -42.52 5.80
C GLY A 434 8.83 -42.06 6.63
N SER A 435 8.10 -43.02 7.17
CA SER A 435 6.95 -42.80 8.02
C SER A 435 7.33 -42.25 9.39
N SER A 436 6.83 -41.10 9.76
CA SER A 436 6.61 -40.72 11.16
C SER A 436 5.38 -39.80 11.28
N PRO A 437 4.49 -40.04 12.23
CA PRO A 437 3.19 -39.38 12.31
C PRO A 437 3.30 -37.98 12.93
N ILE A 438 2.78 -37.01 12.22
CA ILE A 438 2.63 -35.62 12.74
C ILE A 438 1.39 -35.60 13.64
N LYS A 439 1.60 -35.28 14.91
CA LYS A 439 0.52 -34.99 15.88
C LYS A 439 -0.11 -33.64 15.57
N ILE A 440 -1.41 -33.67 15.30
CA ILE A 440 -2.25 -32.49 15.17
C ILE A 440 -2.57 -31.99 16.59
N TRP A 441 -2.19 -30.75 16.90
CA TRP A 441 -2.74 -30.02 18.04
C TRP A 441 -3.73 -28.97 17.52
N ARG A 442 -5.00 -29.14 17.94
CA ARG A 442 -6.02 -28.12 17.90
C ARG A 442 -5.92 -27.31 19.20
N HIS A 443 -5.79 -26.01 19.11
CA HIS A 443 -6.51 -25.03 19.95
C HIS A 443 -6.47 -23.68 19.25
#